data_241c9f06f45db2a02d850932bae53d49
#
_entry.id   241c9f06f45db2a02d850932bae53d49
#
_cell.length_a   1.000
_cell.length_b   1.000
_cell.length_c   1.000
_cell.angle_alpha   90.00
_cell.angle_beta   90.00
_cell.angle_gamma   90.00
#
_symmetry.space_group_name_H-M   'P 1'
#
loop_
_entity.id
_entity.type
_entity.pdbx_description
1 polymer ?
#
loop_
_entity_poly.entity_id
_entity_poly.type
_entity_poly.pdbx_seq_one_letter_code
_entity_poly.pdbx_strand_id
1 'polypeptide(L)'
;MKCTLHNLGCKVNSYETEAMRQLLEAAGYEIVEFGSETADVYIINTCTVTNIADRKSRQMLHKAKKDNPNAVVVAAGCYVQEAGEKLLADEAVDIIVGNNRKGQIVEVLEEYFKGRNIDNSFIDINKTREYENLEINASLAHTRAYIKIQDGCNQFCTYCIIPFARGRVRSRKIEDIIDEVRKLAESGCHEIVVTGIHLSSYGLDFDNTESNAQPVPNAERLLQVLEAIAAVDGIDRIRLGSLEPRIIT
;
A
#
# COMPACT_ATOMS: atom_id res chain seq x y z
N MET A 1 7.81 15.74 -16.04
CA MET A 1 8.00 16.22 -14.66
C MET A 1 8.73 15.13 -13.88
N LYS A 2 9.70 15.53 -13.05
CA LYS A 2 10.44 14.61 -12.17
C LYS A 2 9.63 14.31 -10.91
N CYS A 3 9.52 13.05 -10.58
CA CYS A 3 8.84 12.59 -9.37
C CYS A 3 9.74 11.66 -8.56
N THR A 4 9.72 11.80 -7.25
CA THR A 4 10.45 10.90 -6.36
C THR A 4 9.52 10.35 -5.29
N LEU A 5 9.72 9.06 -4.95
CA LEU A 5 8.94 8.39 -3.93
C LEU A 5 9.86 7.92 -2.79
N HIS A 6 9.39 8.09 -1.56
CA HIS A 6 10.10 7.62 -0.37
C HIS A 6 9.19 6.78 0.52
N ASN A 7 9.66 5.57 0.86
CA ASN A 7 8.92 4.64 1.72
C ASN A 7 9.49 4.63 3.14
N LEU A 8 8.63 4.88 4.13
CA LEU A 8 8.99 4.85 5.55
C LEU A 8 8.37 3.68 6.33
N GLY A 9 7.61 2.83 5.65
CA GLY A 9 6.78 1.84 6.30
C GLY A 9 7.26 0.39 6.17
N CYS A 10 6.30 -0.50 6.32
CA CYS A 10 6.47 -1.94 6.28
C CYS A 10 6.47 -2.48 4.83
N LYS A 11 6.48 -3.80 4.65
CA LYS A 11 6.40 -4.47 3.35
C LYS A 11 5.13 -4.10 2.56
N VAL A 12 4.02 -3.86 3.25
CA VAL A 12 2.77 -3.37 2.62
C VAL A 12 2.99 -1.98 2.03
N ASN A 13 3.62 -1.06 2.78
CA ASN A 13 3.96 0.25 2.23
C ASN A 13 4.95 0.16 1.06
N SER A 14 5.91 -0.78 1.12
CA SER A 14 6.85 -1.00 0.01
C SER A 14 6.13 -1.42 -1.27
N TYR A 15 5.19 -2.36 -1.17
CA TYR A 15 4.33 -2.76 -2.26
C TYR A 15 3.51 -1.58 -2.83
N GLU A 16 2.86 -0.83 -1.94
CA GLU A 16 2.03 0.32 -2.34
C GLU A 16 2.87 1.44 -2.98
N THR A 17 4.10 1.66 -2.50
CA THR A 17 5.01 2.64 -3.08
C THR A 17 5.44 2.22 -4.48
N GLU A 18 5.73 0.94 -4.68
CA GLU A 18 6.09 0.39 -5.99
C GLU A 18 4.93 0.47 -6.99
N ALA A 19 3.70 0.17 -6.55
CA ALA A 19 2.51 0.31 -7.38
C ALA A 19 2.29 1.78 -7.80
N MET A 20 2.39 2.74 -6.86
CA MET A 20 2.30 4.17 -7.18
C MET A 20 3.40 4.61 -8.15
N ARG A 21 4.63 4.08 -8.00
CA ARG A 21 5.74 4.37 -8.90
C ARG A 21 5.41 3.96 -10.34
N GLN A 22 4.89 2.75 -10.54
CA GLN A 22 4.53 2.26 -11.86
C GLN A 22 3.36 3.02 -12.49
N LEU A 23 2.36 3.43 -11.69
CA LEU A 23 1.28 4.29 -12.17
C LEU A 23 1.80 5.64 -12.67
N LEU A 24 2.74 6.24 -11.95
CA LEU A 24 3.35 7.52 -12.31
C LEU A 24 4.23 7.41 -13.56
N GLU A 25 5.03 6.34 -13.68
CA GLU A 25 5.82 6.07 -14.89
C GLU A 25 4.92 5.90 -16.12
N ALA A 26 3.82 5.15 -15.98
CA ALA A 26 2.84 4.97 -17.05
C ALA A 26 2.16 6.29 -17.44
N ALA A 27 2.01 7.23 -16.50
CA ALA A 27 1.49 8.57 -16.75
C ALA A 27 2.55 9.56 -17.28
N GLY A 28 3.78 9.10 -17.52
CA GLY A 28 4.85 9.89 -18.13
C GLY A 28 5.69 10.74 -17.16
N TYR A 29 5.63 10.45 -15.86
CA TYR A 29 6.56 11.03 -14.90
C TYR A 29 7.93 10.37 -15.00
N GLU A 30 9.00 11.16 -14.93
CA GLU A 30 10.38 10.68 -14.78
C GLU A 30 10.64 10.38 -13.30
N ILE A 31 10.82 9.12 -12.96
CA ILE A 31 11.08 8.72 -11.57
C ILE A 31 12.58 8.84 -11.26
N VAL A 32 12.89 9.62 -10.22
CA VAL A 32 14.25 9.84 -9.75
C VAL A 32 14.40 9.32 -8.31
N GLU A 33 15.63 8.94 -7.94
CA GLU A 33 15.90 8.44 -6.59
C GLU A 33 15.81 9.59 -5.57
N PHE A 34 15.20 9.32 -4.42
CA PHE A 34 15.03 10.32 -3.35
C PHE A 34 16.38 10.81 -2.83
N GLY A 35 16.61 12.11 -2.96
CA GLY A 35 17.85 12.76 -2.51
C GLY A 35 19.02 12.70 -3.49
N SER A 36 18.87 12.07 -4.67
CA SER A 36 19.91 12.08 -5.71
C SER A 36 19.89 13.39 -6.51
N GLU A 37 18.69 13.88 -6.81
CA GLU A 37 18.45 15.13 -7.52
C GLU A 37 17.16 15.80 -7.09
N THR A 38 16.93 17.05 -7.53
CA THR A 38 15.72 17.79 -7.21
C THR A 38 14.55 17.30 -8.07
N ALA A 39 13.40 17.04 -7.45
CA ALA A 39 12.18 16.62 -8.13
C ALA A 39 11.11 17.73 -8.08
N ASP A 40 10.15 17.66 -9.02
CA ASP A 40 8.97 18.54 -9.05
C ASP A 40 7.88 18.05 -8.10
N VAL A 41 7.82 16.73 -7.88
CA VAL A 41 6.85 16.05 -7.02
C VAL A 41 7.58 15.10 -6.06
N TYR A 42 7.28 15.21 -4.78
CA TYR A 42 7.77 14.31 -3.73
C TYR A 42 6.60 13.55 -3.10
N ILE A 43 6.61 12.24 -3.17
CA ILE A 43 5.59 11.38 -2.55
C ILE A 43 6.22 10.63 -1.39
N ILE A 44 5.78 10.93 -0.18
CA ILE A 44 6.27 10.28 1.03
C ILE A 44 5.20 9.30 1.55
N ASN A 45 5.43 7.99 1.35
CA ASN A 45 4.56 6.96 1.89
C ASN A 45 4.90 6.71 3.36
N THR A 46 4.11 7.32 4.21
CA THR A 46 4.33 7.50 5.65
C THR A 46 3.93 6.29 6.49
N CYS A 47 4.47 6.24 7.71
CA CYS A 47 4.15 5.22 8.71
C CYS A 47 3.82 5.88 10.06
N THR A 48 2.94 5.22 10.85
CA THR A 48 2.50 5.70 12.18
C THR A 48 2.49 4.60 13.25
N VAL A 49 3.13 3.45 13.00
CA VAL A 49 3.11 2.34 13.98
C VAL A 49 3.93 2.60 15.25
N THR A 50 4.74 3.65 15.26
CA THR A 50 5.49 4.12 16.44
C THR A 50 5.66 5.64 16.39
N ASN A 51 5.84 6.27 17.55
CA ASN A 51 6.17 7.72 17.65
C ASN A 51 7.43 8.10 16.85
N ILE A 52 8.38 7.16 16.72
CA ILE A 52 9.60 7.37 15.91
C ILE A 52 9.23 7.41 14.43
N ALA A 53 8.30 6.56 13.99
CA ALA A 53 7.82 6.54 12.61
C ALA A 53 7.11 7.85 12.26
N ASP A 54 6.26 8.36 13.14
CA ASP A 54 5.59 9.66 12.97
C ASP A 54 6.60 10.81 12.83
N ARG A 55 7.60 10.84 13.73
CA ARG A 55 8.65 11.85 13.65
C ARG A 55 9.44 11.77 12.34
N LYS A 56 9.79 10.57 11.90
CA LYS A 56 10.47 10.36 10.63
C LYS A 56 9.60 10.78 9.44
N SER A 57 8.30 10.47 9.48
CA SER A 57 7.35 10.88 8.45
C SER A 57 7.35 12.40 8.30
N ARG A 58 7.19 13.16 9.38
CA ARG A 58 7.27 14.62 9.36
C ARG A 58 8.63 15.14 8.86
N GLN A 59 9.73 14.56 9.37
CA GLN A 59 11.08 14.94 8.93
C GLN A 59 11.28 14.80 7.43
N MET A 60 10.74 13.74 6.80
CA MET A 60 10.89 13.52 5.37
C MET A 60 10.01 14.47 4.55
N LEU A 61 8.80 14.79 5.01
CA LEU A 61 7.93 15.80 4.40
C LEU A 61 8.61 17.18 4.40
N HIS A 62 9.09 17.63 5.56
CA HIS A 62 9.83 18.89 5.67
C HIS A 62 11.14 18.88 4.88
N LYS A 63 11.86 17.74 4.83
CA LYS A 63 13.05 17.61 4.00
C LYS A 63 12.72 17.80 2.52
N ALA A 64 11.67 17.17 2.01
CA ALA A 64 11.22 17.32 0.63
C ALA A 64 10.95 18.80 0.28
N LYS A 65 10.20 19.52 1.13
CA LYS A 65 9.91 20.94 0.94
C LYS A 65 11.15 21.82 1.04
N LYS A 66 12.13 21.45 1.87
CA LYS A 66 13.43 22.12 1.97
C LYS A 66 14.31 21.89 0.75
N ASP A 67 14.32 20.67 0.20
CA ASP A 67 15.11 20.31 -0.98
C ASP A 67 14.60 21.05 -2.24
N ASN A 68 13.28 21.22 -2.36
CA ASN A 68 12.68 22.08 -3.38
C ASN A 68 11.43 22.81 -2.82
N PRO A 69 11.53 24.09 -2.46
CA PRO A 69 10.39 24.87 -1.94
C PRO A 69 9.20 24.98 -2.90
N ASN A 70 9.44 24.84 -4.22
CA ASN A 70 8.41 24.92 -5.25
C ASN A 70 7.80 23.54 -5.60
N ALA A 71 8.32 22.47 -5.06
CA ALA A 71 7.80 21.14 -5.32
C ALA A 71 6.43 20.91 -4.68
N VAL A 72 5.66 20.04 -5.31
CA VAL A 72 4.44 19.47 -4.74
C VAL A 72 4.82 18.32 -3.83
N VAL A 73 4.51 18.44 -2.54
CA VAL A 73 4.79 17.41 -1.52
C VAL A 73 3.49 16.69 -1.18
N VAL A 74 3.45 15.41 -1.51
CA VAL A 74 2.33 14.50 -1.25
C VAL A 74 2.65 13.64 -0.04
N ALA A 75 1.87 13.76 1.01
CA ALA A 75 1.88 12.82 2.12
C ALA A 75 0.90 11.69 1.83
N ALA A 76 1.37 10.43 1.86
CA ALA A 76 0.52 9.25 1.69
C ALA A 76 0.67 8.28 2.86
N GLY A 77 -0.28 7.37 3.06
CA GLY A 77 -0.14 6.23 3.97
C GLY A 77 -0.69 6.41 5.37
N CYS A 78 -0.15 5.64 6.32
CA CYS A 78 -0.76 5.44 7.64
C CYS A 78 -0.76 6.70 8.52
N TYR A 79 0.30 7.52 8.46
CA TYR A 79 0.35 8.76 9.23
C TYR A 79 -0.69 9.77 8.75
N VAL A 80 -0.96 9.81 7.46
CA VAL A 80 -2.05 10.63 6.89
C VAL A 80 -3.40 10.21 7.47
N GLN A 81 -3.65 8.92 7.53
CA GLN A 81 -4.92 8.39 8.03
C GLN A 81 -5.15 8.67 9.52
N GLU A 82 -4.07 8.77 10.30
CA GLU A 82 -4.12 9.08 11.73
C GLU A 82 -4.15 10.58 11.98
N ALA A 83 -3.26 11.35 11.34
CA ALA A 83 -3.13 12.79 11.59
C ALA A 83 -4.28 13.61 10.96
N GLY A 84 -4.88 13.09 9.89
CA GLY A 84 -6.05 13.69 9.24
C GLY A 84 -5.81 15.13 8.81
N GLU A 85 -6.81 15.98 9.01
CA GLU A 85 -6.80 17.40 8.64
C GLU A 85 -5.67 18.22 9.29
N LYS A 86 -5.12 17.76 10.42
CA LYS A 86 -3.98 18.45 11.08
C LYS A 86 -2.75 18.49 10.17
N LEU A 87 -2.61 17.50 9.29
CA LEU A 87 -1.49 17.44 8.36
C LEU A 87 -1.62 18.46 7.23
N LEU A 88 -2.84 18.85 6.86
CA LEU A 88 -3.08 19.91 5.87
C LEU A 88 -2.70 21.31 6.40
N ALA A 89 -2.61 21.48 7.71
CA ALA A 89 -2.11 22.72 8.32
C ALA A 89 -0.57 22.80 8.34
N ASP A 90 0.12 21.75 7.93
CA ASP A 90 1.58 21.73 7.82
C ASP A 90 2.00 22.32 6.46
N GLU A 91 2.68 23.45 6.47
CA GLU A 91 3.15 24.15 5.26
C GLU A 91 4.09 23.31 4.36
N ALA A 92 4.60 22.20 4.87
CA ALA A 92 5.41 21.27 4.09
C ALA A 92 4.59 20.27 3.26
N VAL A 93 3.24 20.29 3.37
CA VAL A 93 2.36 19.31 2.72
C VAL A 93 1.35 20.02 1.84
N ASP A 94 1.38 19.71 0.55
CA ASP A 94 0.45 20.28 -0.42
C ASP A 94 -0.77 19.35 -0.65
N ILE A 95 -0.56 18.04 -0.58
CA ILE A 95 -1.59 17.02 -0.86
C ILE A 95 -1.51 15.91 0.17
N ILE A 96 -2.67 15.39 0.58
CA ILE A 96 -2.77 14.17 1.39
C ILE A 96 -3.50 13.06 0.62
N VAL A 97 -2.97 11.82 0.73
CA VAL A 97 -3.55 10.61 0.14
C VAL A 97 -3.65 9.54 1.21
N GLY A 98 -4.86 9.30 1.72
CA GLY A 98 -5.12 8.28 2.73
C GLY A 98 -4.89 6.85 2.21
N ASN A 99 -4.94 5.89 3.14
CA ASN A 99 -4.98 4.49 2.77
C ASN A 99 -6.26 4.19 1.97
N ASN A 100 -6.19 3.22 1.05
CA ASN A 100 -7.26 2.87 0.11
C ASN A 100 -7.60 3.96 -0.94
N ARG A 101 -6.66 4.90 -1.21
CA ARG A 101 -6.77 5.91 -2.29
C ARG A 101 -5.46 6.10 -3.07
N LYS A 102 -4.47 5.24 -2.87
CA LYS A 102 -3.16 5.35 -3.52
C LYS A 102 -3.21 5.07 -5.02
N GLY A 103 -4.16 4.27 -5.47
CA GLY A 103 -4.42 4.04 -6.89
C GLY A 103 -4.84 5.29 -7.67
N GLN A 104 -5.33 6.32 -6.97
CA GLN A 104 -5.76 7.58 -7.57
C GLN A 104 -4.64 8.64 -7.60
N ILE A 105 -3.40 8.27 -7.32
CA ILE A 105 -2.28 9.23 -7.19
C ILE A 105 -2.08 10.10 -8.43
N VAL A 106 -2.24 9.53 -9.62
CA VAL A 106 -2.10 10.26 -10.89
C VAL A 106 -3.23 11.28 -11.05
N GLU A 107 -4.48 10.86 -10.84
CA GLU A 107 -5.66 11.74 -10.93
C GLU A 107 -5.55 12.91 -9.95
N VAL A 108 -5.13 12.63 -8.71
CA VAL A 108 -4.96 13.64 -7.66
C VAL A 108 -3.91 14.68 -8.06
N LEU A 109 -2.78 14.25 -8.63
CA LEU A 109 -1.75 15.17 -9.12
C LEU A 109 -2.24 15.99 -10.32
N GLU A 110 -2.94 15.36 -11.27
CA GLU A 110 -3.50 16.07 -12.41
C GLU A 110 -4.52 17.15 -12.01
N GLU A 111 -5.41 16.85 -11.06
CA GLU A 111 -6.38 17.82 -10.54
C GLU A 111 -5.66 19.00 -9.85
N TYR A 112 -4.61 18.71 -9.07
CA TYR A 112 -3.78 19.73 -8.44
C TYR A 112 -3.17 20.70 -9.48
N PHE A 113 -2.52 20.16 -10.51
CA PHE A 113 -1.88 20.97 -11.54
C PHE A 113 -2.87 21.74 -12.42
N LYS A 114 -4.13 21.26 -12.53
CA LYS A 114 -5.21 22.00 -13.20
C LYS A 114 -5.79 23.13 -12.32
N GLY A 115 -5.29 23.32 -11.11
CA GLY A 115 -5.77 24.32 -10.15
C GLY A 115 -7.18 24.02 -9.63
N ARG A 116 -7.63 22.77 -9.71
CA ARG A 116 -8.92 22.35 -9.18
C ARG A 116 -8.80 22.10 -7.69
N ASN A 117 -9.91 22.29 -6.99
CA ASN A 117 -9.98 21.98 -5.58
C ASN A 117 -9.86 20.46 -5.42
N ILE A 118 -8.73 20.00 -4.88
CA ILE A 118 -8.53 18.57 -4.60
C ILE A 118 -9.41 18.23 -3.41
N ASP A 119 -10.18 17.16 -3.54
CA ASP A 119 -10.78 16.53 -2.39
C ASP A 119 -9.68 15.86 -1.56
N ASN A 120 -9.08 16.65 -0.68
CA ASN A 120 -8.11 16.18 0.31
C ASN A 120 -8.80 15.37 1.43
N SER A 121 -10.11 15.11 1.32
CA SER A 121 -10.81 14.29 2.28
C SER A 121 -10.28 12.87 2.19
N PHE A 122 -9.70 12.40 3.26
CA PHE A 122 -9.42 10.98 3.41
C PHE A 122 -10.72 10.26 3.80
N ILE A 123 -10.89 9.06 3.26
CA ILE A 123 -12.07 8.24 3.56
C ILE A 123 -12.02 7.75 5.02
N ASP A 124 -13.20 7.57 5.61
CA ASP A 124 -13.31 6.84 6.87
C ASP A 124 -12.94 5.37 6.63
N ILE A 125 -11.68 5.06 6.87
CA ILE A 125 -11.09 3.74 6.57
C ILE A 125 -11.79 2.61 7.34
N ASN A 126 -12.46 2.92 8.46
CA ASN A 126 -13.20 1.94 9.24
C ASN A 126 -14.54 1.55 8.62
N LYS A 127 -15.09 2.40 7.74
CA LYS A 127 -16.30 2.12 6.97
C LYS A 127 -16.02 1.49 5.61
N THR A 128 -14.78 1.56 5.14
CA THR A 128 -14.38 1.01 3.85
C THR A 128 -14.35 -0.52 3.90
N ARG A 129 -15.03 -1.16 2.96
CA ARG A 129 -15.13 -2.62 2.83
C ARG A 129 -14.40 -3.15 1.60
N GLU A 130 -14.21 -2.31 0.60
CA GLU A 130 -13.56 -2.67 -0.64
C GLU A 130 -12.06 -2.72 -0.47
N TYR A 131 -11.42 -3.72 -1.06
CA TYR A 131 -9.97 -3.81 -1.16
C TYR A 131 -9.50 -2.87 -2.27
N GLU A 132 -8.47 -2.05 -2.00
CA GLU A 132 -7.83 -1.23 -3.03
C GLU A 132 -6.94 -2.13 -3.89
N ASN A 133 -7.38 -2.39 -5.12
CA ASN A 133 -6.66 -3.25 -6.05
C ASN A 133 -5.53 -2.47 -6.73
N LEU A 134 -4.38 -2.40 -6.05
CA LEU A 134 -3.12 -1.95 -6.64
C LEU A 134 -2.41 -3.16 -7.26
N GLU A 135 -1.73 -2.95 -8.38
CA GLU A 135 -0.96 -3.99 -9.08
C GLU A 135 0.46 -3.54 -9.36
N ILE A 136 1.37 -4.52 -9.38
CA ILE A 136 2.75 -4.36 -9.83
C ILE A 136 2.93 -5.25 -11.05
N ASN A 137 3.28 -4.65 -12.20
CA ASN A 137 3.39 -5.39 -13.46
C ASN A 137 4.78 -5.98 -13.70
N ALA A 138 5.81 -5.45 -13.04
CA ALA A 138 7.18 -5.94 -13.16
C ALA A 138 7.97 -5.61 -11.88
N SER A 139 8.91 -6.48 -11.54
CA SER A 139 9.88 -6.21 -10.48
C SER A 139 11.19 -5.76 -11.12
N LEU A 140 11.36 -4.44 -11.29
CA LEU A 140 12.49 -3.88 -12.03
C LEU A 140 13.86 -4.01 -11.32
N ALA A 141 13.89 -4.30 -10.04
CA ALA A 141 15.13 -4.25 -9.26
C ALA A 141 15.48 -5.55 -8.52
N HIS A 142 14.61 -6.56 -8.48
CA HIS A 142 14.83 -7.70 -7.59
C HIS A 142 14.34 -9.01 -8.22
N THR A 143 15.06 -10.10 -7.94
CA THR A 143 14.63 -11.49 -8.21
C THR A 143 13.38 -11.90 -7.41
N ARG A 144 12.84 -11.01 -6.56
CA ARG A 144 11.66 -11.22 -5.74
C ARG A 144 10.74 -10.01 -5.73
N ALA A 145 9.44 -10.23 -5.66
CA ALA A 145 8.41 -9.20 -5.52
C ALA A 145 7.58 -9.38 -4.25
N TYR A 146 7.13 -8.25 -3.68
CA TYR A 146 6.08 -8.26 -2.66
C TYR A 146 4.73 -8.29 -3.35
N ILE A 147 3.80 -9.09 -2.81
CA ILE A 147 2.40 -9.09 -3.20
C ILE A 147 1.55 -8.83 -1.97
N LYS A 148 0.72 -7.79 -2.01
CA LYS A 148 -0.25 -7.49 -0.95
C LYS A 148 -1.55 -8.23 -1.25
N ILE A 149 -1.92 -9.19 -0.40
CA ILE A 149 -3.16 -9.95 -0.53
C ILE A 149 -4.22 -9.57 0.50
N GLN A 150 -3.84 -8.82 1.54
CA GLN A 150 -4.71 -8.50 2.67
C GLN A 150 -4.34 -7.12 3.25
N ASP A 151 -5.33 -6.34 3.69
CA ASP A 151 -5.16 -5.08 4.39
C ASP A 151 -6.11 -4.97 5.59
N GLY A 152 -5.78 -4.08 6.55
CA GLY A 152 -6.54 -3.88 7.76
C GLY A 152 -6.43 -5.02 8.78
N CYS A 153 -6.99 -4.82 9.98
CA CYS A 153 -6.94 -5.79 11.07
C CYS A 153 -8.11 -5.59 12.04
N ASN A 154 -8.76 -6.70 12.46
CA ASN A 154 -9.88 -6.67 13.40
C ASN A 154 -9.50 -7.07 14.83
N GLN A 155 -8.19 -7.22 15.15
CA GLN A 155 -7.75 -7.70 16.46
C GLN A 155 -7.89 -6.64 17.56
N PHE A 156 -7.81 -5.35 17.25
CA PHE A 156 -7.92 -4.25 18.22
C PHE A 156 -7.07 -4.44 19.48
N CYS A 157 -5.85 -4.95 19.34
CA CYS A 157 -4.91 -5.03 20.45
C CYS A 157 -4.74 -3.65 21.11
N THR A 158 -4.71 -3.60 22.44
CA THR A 158 -4.79 -2.36 23.24
C THR A 158 -3.73 -1.30 22.93
N TYR A 159 -2.59 -1.71 22.38
CA TYR A 159 -1.45 -0.84 22.03
C TYR A 159 -1.34 -0.57 20.51
N CYS A 160 -2.25 -1.11 19.69
CA CYS A 160 -2.06 -1.13 18.23
C CYS A 160 -2.91 -0.09 17.52
N ILE A 161 -2.25 0.80 16.76
CA ILE A 161 -2.91 1.83 15.95
C ILE A 161 -3.47 1.29 14.62
N ILE A 162 -3.05 0.09 14.19
CA ILE A 162 -3.34 -0.45 12.86
C ILE A 162 -4.83 -0.47 12.51
N PRO A 163 -5.77 -0.91 13.37
CA PRO A 163 -7.19 -0.89 13.04
C PRO A 163 -7.73 0.51 12.71
N PHE A 164 -7.11 1.55 13.22
CA PHE A 164 -7.49 2.95 12.99
C PHE A 164 -6.80 3.52 11.74
N ALA A 165 -5.53 3.15 11.50
CA ALA A 165 -4.77 3.63 10.37
C ALA A 165 -5.04 2.85 9.07
N ARG A 166 -5.42 1.58 9.17
CA ARG A 166 -5.66 0.70 8.01
C ARG A 166 -7.08 0.14 7.94
N GLY A 167 -7.89 0.37 8.96
CA GLY A 167 -9.29 -0.07 9.00
C GLY A 167 -9.47 -1.56 9.20
N ARG A 168 -10.66 -2.03 8.80
CA ARG A 168 -11.07 -3.43 8.93
C ARG A 168 -10.38 -4.33 7.93
N VAL A 169 -10.42 -5.63 8.21
CA VAL A 169 -9.92 -6.66 7.30
C VAL A 169 -10.56 -6.51 5.93
N ARG A 170 -9.73 -6.45 4.91
CA ARG A 170 -10.10 -6.48 3.49
C ARG A 170 -9.14 -7.41 2.78
N SER A 171 -9.69 -8.36 2.05
CA SER A 171 -8.92 -9.39 1.35
C SER A 171 -9.04 -9.23 -0.16
N ARG A 172 -7.93 -9.43 -0.85
CA ARG A 172 -7.86 -9.41 -2.29
C ARG A 172 -8.41 -10.72 -2.85
N LYS A 173 -9.11 -10.67 -3.97
CA LYS A 173 -9.61 -11.86 -4.66
C LYS A 173 -8.46 -12.69 -5.20
N ILE A 174 -8.65 -14.01 -5.20
CA ILE A 174 -7.61 -14.95 -5.63
C ILE A 174 -7.27 -14.77 -7.12
N GLU A 175 -8.26 -14.47 -7.94
CA GLU A 175 -8.08 -14.25 -9.37
C GLU A 175 -7.13 -13.07 -9.63
N ASP A 176 -7.37 -11.93 -8.96
CA ASP A 176 -6.53 -10.73 -9.08
C ASP A 176 -5.09 -10.97 -8.59
N ILE A 177 -4.94 -11.80 -7.53
CA ILE A 177 -3.62 -12.18 -7.00
C ILE A 177 -2.86 -13.00 -8.05
N ILE A 178 -3.50 -13.99 -8.64
CA ILE A 178 -2.86 -14.90 -9.60
C ILE A 178 -2.52 -14.18 -10.90
N ASP A 179 -3.36 -13.28 -11.37
CA ASP A 179 -3.08 -12.48 -12.56
C ASP A 179 -1.84 -11.59 -12.38
N GLU A 180 -1.68 -10.98 -11.20
CA GLU A 180 -0.46 -10.23 -10.87
C GLU A 180 0.78 -11.14 -10.75
N VAL A 181 0.65 -12.30 -10.11
CA VAL A 181 1.76 -13.26 -9.99
C VAL A 181 2.24 -13.73 -11.36
N ARG A 182 1.33 -14.00 -12.30
CA ARG A 182 1.68 -14.36 -13.68
C ARG A 182 2.47 -13.28 -14.39
N LYS A 183 2.01 -12.01 -14.31
CA LYS A 183 2.73 -10.85 -14.86
C LYS A 183 4.14 -10.73 -14.28
N LEU A 184 4.28 -10.94 -12.97
CA LEU A 184 5.57 -10.92 -12.29
C LEU A 184 6.48 -12.08 -12.74
N ALA A 185 5.94 -13.30 -12.87
CA ALA A 185 6.69 -14.45 -13.36
C ALA A 185 7.17 -14.22 -14.81
N GLU A 186 6.31 -13.71 -15.70
CA GLU A 186 6.65 -13.33 -17.06
C GLU A 186 7.74 -12.26 -17.14
N SER A 187 7.80 -11.37 -16.15
CA SER A 187 8.88 -10.35 -16.02
C SER A 187 10.20 -10.90 -15.46
N GLY A 188 10.27 -12.21 -15.15
CA GLY A 188 11.47 -12.88 -14.61
C GLY A 188 11.58 -12.86 -13.08
N CYS A 189 10.49 -12.62 -12.38
CA CYS A 189 10.44 -12.74 -10.92
C CYS A 189 10.23 -14.19 -10.50
N HIS A 190 11.15 -14.76 -9.72
CA HIS A 190 11.12 -16.15 -9.28
C HIS A 190 10.68 -16.35 -7.81
N GLU A 191 10.65 -15.29 -7.03
CA GLU A 191 10.29 -15.37 -5.60
C GLU A 191 9.19 -14.36 -5.27
N ILE A 192 8.07 -14.84 -4.72
CA ILE A 192 6.96 -14.02 -4.24
C ILE A 192 6.98 -13.95 -2.72
N VAL A 193 6.93 -12.74 -2.19
CA VAL A 193 6.74 -12.50 -0.75
C VAL A 193 5.30 -12.07 -0.52
N VAL A 194 4.46 -13.02 -0.14
CA VAL A 194 3.06 -12.75 0.21
C VAL A 194 3.01 -11.90 1.47
N THR A 195 2.39 -10.73 1.38
CA THR A 195 2.33 -9.76 2.46
C THR A 195 0.91 -9.25 2.71
N GLY A 196 0.71 -8.78 3.92
CA GLY A 196 -0.53 -8.17 4.40
C GLY A 196 -0.28 -7.56 5.76
N ILE A 197 -1.29 -6.96 6.33
CA ILE A 197 -1.24 -6.44 7.71
C ILE A 197 -1.35 -7.60 8.70
N HIS A 198 -2.23 -8.56 8.43
CA HIS A 198 -2.45 -9.74 9.25
C HIS A 198 -2.91 -10.90 8.36
N LEU A 199 -1.96 -11.63 7.77
CA LEU A 199 -2.26 -12.69 6.79
C LEU A 199 -3.19 -13.77 7.33
N SER A 200 -3.10 -14.06 8.64
CA SER A 200 -4.01 -14.99 9.32
C SER A 200 -5.48 -14.59 9.28
N SER A 201 -5.79 -13.36 8.89
CA SER A 201 -7.16 -12.86 8.70
C SER A 201 -7.60 -12.83 7.23
N TYR A 202 -6.80 -13.36 6.31
CA TYR A 202 -7.18 -13.39 4.90
C TYR A 202 -8.50 -14.15 4.70
N GLY A 203 -9.42 -13.54 3.98
CA GLY A 203 -10.72 -14.12 3.65
C GLY A 203 -11.80 -13.99 4.73
N LEU A 204 -11.51 -13.44 5.91
CA LEU A 204 -12.53 -13.22 6.96
C LEU A 204 -13.70 -12.34 6.52
N ASP A 205 -13.44 -11.44 5.58
CA ASP A 205 -14.43 -10.50 5.03
C ASP A 205 -15.30 -11.14 3.93
N PHE A 206 -14.91 -12.29 3.38
CA PHE A 206 -15.69 -12.98 2.33
C PHE A 206 -16.99 -13.61 2.85
N ASP A 207 -17.07 -13.94 4.15
CA ASP A 207 -18.24 -14.55 4.77
C ASP A 207 -19.41 -13.58 4.99
N ASN A 208 -19.20 -12.28 4.79
CA ASN A 208 -20.25 -11.26 4.91
C ASN A 208 -21.15 -11.13 3.67
N THR A 209 -20.95 -11.96 2.65
CA THR A 209 -21.84 -12.06 1.49
C THR A 209 -22.94 -13.07 1.80
N GLU A 210 -24.18 -12.74 1.47
CA GLU A 210 -25.44 -13.44 1.77
C GLU A 210 -25.56 -14.91 1.25
N SER A 211 -24.45 -15.64 1.19
CA SER A 211 -24.48 -17.05 0.78
C SER A 211 -24.71 -17.96 1.98
N ASN A 212 -25.70 -18.86 1.89
CA ASN A 212 -25.96 -19.95 2.84
C ASN A 212 -24.85 -21.03 2.86
N ALA A 213 -23.67 -20.72 2.36
CA ALA A 213 -22.52 -21.62 2.39
C ALA A 213 -21.89 -21.66 3.79
N GLN A 214 -21.44 -22.84 4.21
CA GLN A 214 -20.71 -22.96 5.48
C GLN A 214 -19.41 -22.14 5.42
N PRO A 215 -19.06 -21.41 6.51
CA PRO A 215 -17.84 -20.63 6.55
C PRO A 215 -16.61 -21.51 6.32
N VAL A 216 -15.78 -21.13 5.35
CA VAL A 216 -14.48 -21.79 5.12
C VAL A 216 -13.49 -21.27 6.16
N PRO A 217 -12.75 -22.12 6.90
CA PRO A 217 -11.72 -21.66 7.82
C PRO A 217 -10.67 -20.78 7.14
N ASN A 218 -10.22 -19.71 7.80
CA ASN A 218 -9.23 -18.78 7.22
C ASN A 218 -7.92 -19.46 6.81
N ALA A 219 -7.51 -20.49 7.56
CA ALA A 219 -6.32 -21.26 7.24
C ALA A 219 -6.45 -21.93 5.86
N GLU A 220 -7.61 -22.49 5.55
CA GLU A 220 -7.89 -23.11 4.26
C GLU A 220 -7.89 -22.07 3.12
N ARG A 221 -8.46 -20.87 3.35
CA ARG A 221 -8.47 -19.81 2.35
C ARG A 221 -7.07 -19.29 2.04
N LEU A 222 -6.26 -19.09 3.06
CA LEU A 222 -4.87 -18.70 2.87
C LEU A 222 -4.10 -19.82 2.14
N LEU A 223 -4.32 -21.07 2.51
CA LEU A 223 -3.69 -22.23 1.85
C LEU A 223 -4.06 -22.28 0.36
N GLN A 224 -5.33 -22.12 0.01
CA GLN A 224 -5.79 -22.06 -1.39
C GLN A 224 -5.04 -21.00 -2.22
N VAL A 225 -4.83 -19.80 -1.66
CA VAL A 225 -4.04 -18.76 -2.33
C VAL A 225 -2.59 -19.19 -2.52
N LEU A 226 -1.98 -19.79 -1.50
CA LEU A 226 -0.58 -20.22 -1.57
C LEU A 226 -0.39 -21.35 -2.58
N GLU A 227 -1.31 -22.32 -2.63
CA GLU A 227 -1.32 -23.38 -3.64
C GLU A 227 -1.50 -22.83 -5.05
N ALA A 228 -2.41 -21.88 -5.23
CA ALA A 228 -2.62 -21.24 -6.52
C ALA A 228 -1.38 -20.43 -6.98
N ILE A 229 -0.71 -19.72 -6.07
CA ILE A 229 0.57 -19.04 -6.40
C ILE A 229 1.65 -20.08 -6.74
N ALA A 230 1.74 -21.17 -5.99
CA ALA A 230 2.73 -22.24 -6.23
C ALA A 230 2.52 -22.95 -7.57
N ALA A 231 1.31 -22.93 -8.11
CA ALA A 231 0.98 -23.50 -9.40
C ALA A 231 1.32 -22.60 -10.60
N VAL A 232 1.78 -21.35 -10.36
CA VAL A 232 2.18 -20.45 -11.44
C VAL A 232 3.58 -20.80 -11.91
N ASP A 233 3.71 -21.12 -13.20
CA ASP A 233 5.00 -21.44 -13.82
C ASP A 233 5.98 -20.26 -13.67
N GLY A 234 7.23 -20.56 -13.31
CA GLY A 234 8.30 -19.58 -13.12
C GLY A 234 8.44 -19.07 -11.69
N ILE A 235 7.53 -19.42 -10.78
CA ILE A 235 7.65 -19.10 -9.35
C ILE A 235 8.30 -20.29 -8.62
N ASP A 236 9.52 -20.09 -8.16
CA ASP A 236 10.32 -21.12 -7.47
C ASP A 236 10.20 -21.06 -5.94
N ARG A 237 9.77 -19.89 -5.40
CA ARG A 237 9.73 -19.67 -3.95
C ARG A 237 8.62 -18.73 -3.52
N ILE A 238 7.93 -19.14 -2.45
CA ILE A 238 6.95 -18.31 -1.76
C ILE A 238 7.43 -18.06 -0.34
N ARG A 239 7.38 -16.82 0.11
CA ARG A 239 7.60 -16.44 1.51
C ARG A 239 6.36 -15.81 2.09
N LEU A 240 6.12 -16.02 3.36
CA LEU A 240 5.03 -15.41 4.11
C LEU A 240 5.55 -14.32 5.03
N GLY A 241 4.86 -13.18 5.06
CA GLY A 241 5.08 -12.11 6.04
C GLY A 241 3.87 -11.98 6.97
N SER A 242 4.07 -11.40 8.16
CA SER A 242 2.99 -11.01 9.07
C SER A 242 2.00 -12.15 9.42
N LEU A 243 2.51 -13.36 9.63
CA LEU A 243 1.73 -14.55 9.98
C LEU A 243 1.64 -14.69 11.50
N GLU A 244 0.43 -14.85 12.02
CA GLU A 244 0.21 -15.17 13.41
C GLU A 244 0.33 -16.69 13.63
N PRO A 245 1.07 -17.17 14.67
CA PRO A 245 1.30 -18.61 14.87
C PRO A 245 0.04 -19.45 15.04
N ARG A 246 -1.05 -18.89 15.55
CA ARG A 246 -2.31 -19.62 15.79
C ARG A 246 -2.98 -20.17 14.54
N ILE A 247 -2.61 -19.69 13.34
CA ILE A 247 -3.16 -20.21 12.08
C ILE A 247 -2.49 -21.53 11.67
N ILE A 248 -1.33 -21.82 12.24
CA ILE A 248 -0.58 -23.05 11.95
C ILE A 248 -1.19 -24.17 12.79
N THR A 249 -1.95 -25.05 12.17
CA THR A 249 -2.60 -26.23 12.78
C THR A 249 -1.96 -27.50 12.29
#